data_ddd03cf4ee761692c43cb901e2ba07d2
#
_entry.id   ddd03cf4ee761692c43cb901e2ba07d2
#
_cell.length_a   1.000
_cell.length_b   1.000
_cell.length_c   1.000
_cell.angle_alpha   90.00
_cell.angle_beta   90.00
_cell.angle_gamma   90.00
#
_symmetry.space_group_name_H-M   'P 1'
#
loop_
_entity.id
_entity.type
_entity.pdbx_description
1 polymer ?
#
loop_
_entity_poly.entity_id
_entity_poly.type
_entity_poly.pdbx_seq_one_letter_code
_entity_poly.pdbx_strand_id
1 'polypeptide(L)'
;MRRSKFHVAAAVSVLALAVGFSPARAGDIVQEWANVKAPAALPLKPVTADAKTTALLLLDFVNPNCTNRPRCLAQMPAMKKLLAEARAAKLLIVYSTAGKTTAKDILPDVAPMSGDPVVHSSVDKFQGTDLAKILQDKGIKSEIVTGTAAHGAVLYTGSAAALRGMAVIVPVDGMSSEDLYYEQATAWLLAKGTGGIGPKVTLTRSDMIKF
;
A
#
# COMPACT_ATOMS: atom_id res chain seq x y z
N MET A 1 86.30 8.03 52.72
CA MET A 1 85.46 8.86 51.81
C MET A 1 84.44 7.96 51.16
N ARG A 2 83.17 8.02 51.59
CA ARG A 2 82.09 7.26 51.06
C ARG A 2 81.22 8.20 50.22
N ARG A 3 81.11 7.97 48.90
CA ARG A 3 80.27 8.72 48.02
C ARG A 3 78.85 8.06 47.98
N SER A 4 77.84 8.79 48.46
CA SER A 4 76.47 8.43 48.39
C SER A 4 75.96 8.69 46.97
N LYS A 5 75.35 7.67 46.33
CA LYS A 5 74.67 7.83 45.04
C LYS A 5 73.17 8.01 45.33
N PHE A 6 72.62 9.18 44.99
CA PHE A 6 71.22 9.44 45.01
C PHE A 6 70.59 8.89 43.71
N HIS A 7 69.65 8.00 43.82
CA HIS A 7 68.81 7.55 42.70
C HIS A 7 67.57 8.38 42.74
N VAL A 8 67.34 9.16 41.69
CA VAL A 8 66.09 9.88 41.46
C VAL A 8 65.15 8.92 40.64
N ALA A 9 64.10 8.46 41.27
CA ALA A 9 63.08 7.69 40.60
C ALA A 9 62.06 8.67 39.97
N ALA A 10 61.99 8.71 38.65
CA ALA A 10 60.96 9.46 37.92
C ALA A 10 59.68 8.63 37.87
N ALA A 11 58.67 9.10 38.57
CA ALA A 11 57.33 8.51 38.47
C ALA A 11 56.60 9.03 37.18
N VAL A 12 56.41 8.16 36.20
CA VAL A 12 55.63 8.45 35.01
C VAL A 12 54.18 8.16 35.36
N SER A 13 53.40 9.22 35.57
CA SER A 13 51.92 9.10 35.71
C SER A 13 51.28 8.91 34.35
N VAL A 14 50.82 7.71 34.05
CA VAL A 14 49.98 7.43 32.87
C VAL A 14 48.56 7.86 33.17
N LEU A 15 48.15 8.98 32.59
CA LEU A 15 46.77 9.46 32.62
C LEU A 15 45.93 8.64 31.61
N ALA A 16 45.23 7.63 32.08
CA ALA A 16 44.32 6.87 31.25
C ALA A 16 43.08 7.73 30.98
N LEU A 17 42.93 8.29 29.76
CA LEU A 17 41.71 8.85 29.27
C LEU A 17 40.70 7.70 29.04
N ALA A 18 39.80 7.51 29.99
CA ALA A 18 38.62 6.69 29.78
C ALA A 18 37.67 7.38 28.77
N VAL A 19 37.79 7.03 27.51
CA VAL A 19 36.80 7.40 26.51
C VAL A 19 35.52 6.60 26.84
N GLY A 20 34.59 7.24 27.55
CA GLY A 20 33.29 6.68 27.85
C GLY A 20 32.52 6.50 26.56
N PHE A 21 32.45 5.28 26.03
CA PHE A 21 31.48 4.89 25.04
C PHE A 21 30.10 4.87 25.73
N SER A 22 29.38 6.00 25.70
CA SER A 22 27.95 5.97 25.96
C SER A 22 27.30 5.18 24.80
N PRO A 23 26.60 4.08 25.05
CA PRO A 23 25.88 3.41 23.99
C PRO A 23 24.91 4.43 23.40
N ALA A 24 25.05 4.71 22.11
CA ALA A 24 24.11 5.54 21.38
C ALA A 24 22.72 4.86 21.52
N ARG A 25 21.85 5.44 22.34
CA ARG A 25 20.49 4.98 22.50
C ARG A 25 19.77 5.35 21.20
N ALA A 26 19.35 4.33 20.43
CA ALA A 26 18.54 4.58 19.26
C ALA A 26 17.26 5.33 19.69
N GLY A 27 17.00 6.47 19.09
CA GLY A 27 15.75 7.21 19.29
C GLY A 27 14.55 6.39 18.82
N ASP A 28 13.37 6.64 19.38
CA ASP A 28 12.15 6.09 18.83
C ASP A 28 11.76 6.81 17.53
N ILE A 29 10.79 6.27 16.80
CA ILE A 29 10.37 6.82 15.50
C ILE A 29 9.83 8.25 15.60
N VAL A 30 9.30 8.66 16.74
CA VAL A 30 8.80 10.04 16.93
C VAL A 30 9.97 11.00 17.08
N GLN A 31 11.01 10.61 17.83
CA GLN A 31 12.25 11.38 18.00
C GLN A 31 13.02 11.51 16.68
N GLU A 32 13.02 10.44 15.86
CA GLU A 32 13.72 10.39 14.58
C GLU A 32 12.87 10.83 13.38
N TRP A 33 11.64 11.32 13.62
CA TRP A 33 10.65 11.57 12.57
C TRP A 33 11.16 12.46 11.43
N ALA A 34 11.85 13.55 11.75
CA ALA A 34 12.39 14.48 10.77
C ALA A 34 13.63 13.92 10.02
N ASN A 35 14.26 12.87 10.54
CA ASN A 35 15.43 12.24 9.96
C ASN A 35 15.06 11.13 8.96
N VAL A 36 13.80 10.69 8.96
CA VAL A 36 13.32 9.65 8.04
C VAL A 36 13.30 10.21 6.61
N LYS A 37 14.10 9.58 5.74
CA LYS A 37 14.09 9.89 4.31
C LYS A 37 13.12 8.98 3.58
N ALA A 38 12.29 9.55 2.71
CA ALA A 38 11.46 8.77 1.83
C ALA A 38 12.33 7.82 0.97
N PRO A 39 11.95 6.55 0.83
CA PRO A 39 12.65 5.63 -0.05
C PRO A 39 12.55 6.07 -1.51
N ALA A 40 13.48 5.59 -2.35
CA ALA A 40 13.38 5.81 -3.80
C ALA A 40 12.07 5.25 -4.36
N ALA A 41 11.54 5.89 -5.40
CA ALA A 41 10.34 5.43 -6.07
C ALA A 41 10.51 3.98 -6.58
N LEU A 42 9.47 3.18 -6.38
CA LEU A 42 9.46 1.78 -6.82
C LEU A 42 9.22 1.70 -8.34
N PRO A 43 9.86 0.75 -9.05
CA PRO A 43 9.64 0.58 -10.48
C PRO A 43 8.20 0.08 -10.73
N LEU A 44 7.55 0.68 -11.72
CA LEU A 44 6.27 0.22 -12.23
C LEU A 44 6.52 -0.82 -13.33
N LYS A 45 5.64 -1.83 -13.42
CA LYS A 45 5.76 -2.92 -14.38
C LYS A 45 4.51 -2.99 -15.26
N PRO A 46 4.63 -3.17 -16.58
CA PRO A 46 3.49 -3.51 -17.41
C PRO A 46 2.92 -4.88 -17.00
N VAL A 47 1.60 -5.01 -17.11
CA VAL A 47 0.87 -6.22 -16.73
C VAL A 47 -0.04 -6.64 -17.87
N THR A 48 -0.06 -7.95 -18.18
CA THR A 48 -1.13 -8.56 -18.97
C THR A 48 -2.01 -9.35 -18.00
N ALA A 49 -3.24 -8.92 -17.82
CA ALA A 49 -4.21 -9.54 -16.94
C ALA A 49 -5.04 -10.57 -17.73
N ASP A 50 -5.06 -11.81 -17.26
CA ASP A 50 -5.96 -12.83 -17.83
C ASP A 50 -7.40 -12.54 -17.39
N ALA A 51 -8.25 -12.21 -18.34
CA ALA A 51 -9.64 -11.85 -18.09
C ALA A 51 -10.47 -12.95 -17.41
N LYS A 52 -10.10 -14.22 -17.53
CA LYS A 52 -10.80 -15.34 -16.90
C LYS A 52 -10.48 -15.52 -15.43
N THR A 53 -9.30 -15.05 -15.01
CA THR A 53 -8.79 -15.29 -13.65
C THR A 53 -8.44 -14.01 -12.90
N THR A 54 -8.74 -12.84 -13.47
CA THR A 54 -8.50 -11.53 -12.85
C THR A 54 -9.83 -10.81 -12.59
N ALA A 55 -9.96 -10.20 -11.42
CA ALA A 55 -11.05 -9.28 -11.10
C ALA A 55 -10.56 -7.84 -11.00
N LEU A 56 -11.39 -6.88 -11.35
CA LEU A 56 -11.18 -5.46 -11.06
C LEU A 56 -12.01 -5.07 -9.83
N LEU A 57 -11.35 -4.60 -8.79
CA LEU A 57 -11.97 -4.10 -7.57
C LEU A 57 -11.97 -2.56 -7.58
N LEU A 58 -13.15 -1.98 -7.48
CA LEU A 58 -13.38 -0.53 -7.39
C LEU A 58 -13.86 -0.20 -5.97
N LEU A 59 -12.88 0.15 -5.11
CA LEU A 59 -13.10 0.23 -3.67
C LEU A 59 -13.46 1.66 -3.23
N ASP A 60 -14.67 1.79 -2.68
CA ASP A 60 -15.18 3.00 -2.00
C ASP A 60 -15.10 4.30 -2.82
N PHE A 61 -15.20 4.22 -4.14
CA PHE A 61 -15.36 5.38 -5.01
C PHE A 61 -16.76 5.97 -4.88
N VAL A 62 -17.07 6.42 -3.68
CA VAL A 62 -18.39 6.97 -3.31
C VAL A 62 -18.32 8.47 -3.13
N ASN A 63 -19.44 9.14 -3.41
CA ASN A 63 -19.54 10.59 -3.40
C ASN A 63 -19.01 11.24 -2.10
N PRO A 64 -19.41 10.81 -0.88
CA PRO A 64 -18.93 11.42 0.36
C PRO A 64 -17.39 11.33 0.52
N ASN A 65 -16.78 10.24 0.07
CA ASN A 65 -15.33 10.06 0.17
C ASN A 65 -14.58 10.93 -0.84
N CYS A 66 -15.02 10.93 -2.10
CA CYS A 66 -14.31 11.60 -3.18
C CYS A 66 -14.51 13.12 -3.19
N THR A 67 -15.68 13.62 -2.75
CA THR A 67 -15.91 15.07 -2.63
C THR A 67 -14.91 15.73 -1.70
N ASN A 68 -14.51 15.04 -0.63
CA ASN A 68 -13.54 15.55 0.34
C ASN A 68 -12.08 15.20 -0.01
N ARG A 69 -11.86 14.56 -1.15
CA ARG A 69 -10.53 14.11 -1.63
C ARG A 69 -10.34 14.50 -3.09
N PRO A 70 -9.84 15.71 -3.40
CA PRO A 70 -9.67 16.17 -4.78
C PRO A 70 -8.89 15.18 -5.65
N ARG A 71 -7.93 14.46 -5.08
CA ARG A 71 -7.16 13.41 -5.77
C ARG A 71 -8.02 12.23 -6.20
N CYS A 72 -9.08 11.91 -5.45
CA CYS A 72 -10.05 10.89 -5.86
C CYS A 72 -10.79 11.31 -7.13
N LEU A 73 -11.25 12.55 -7.21
CA LEU A 73 -11.92 13.05 -8.41
C LEU A 73 -10.96 13.15 -9.61
N ALA A 74 -9.71 13.55 -9.38
CA ALA A 74 -8.70 13.69 -10.43
C ALA A 74 -8.35 12.36 -11.12
N GLN A 75 -8.51 11.22 -10.45
CA GLN A 75 -8.23 9.90 -11.04
C GLN A 75 -9.43 9.31 -11.81
N MET A 76 -10.63 9.87 -11.69
CA MET A 76 -11.84 9.31 -12.32
C MET A 76 -11.74 9.09 -13.84
N PRO A 77 -11.14 9.98 -14.65
CA PRO A 77 -10.95 9.70 -16.07
C PRO A 77 -10.18 8.42 -16.35
N ALA A 78 -9.10 8.17 -15.59
CA ALA A 78 -8.30 6.94 -15.71
C ALA A 78 -9.11 5.71 -15.26
N MET A 79 -9.85 5.82 -14.17
CA MET A 79 -10.68 4.72 -13.65
C MET A 79 -11.85 4.40 -14.59
N LYS A 80 -12.49 5.38 -15.18
CA LYS A 80 -13.52 5.19 -16.20
C LYS A 80 -13.00 4.42 -17.41
N LYS A 81 -11.80 4.79 -17.89
CA LYS A 81 -11.15 4.10 -19.01
C LYS A 81 -10.80 2.67 -18.62
N LEU A 82 -10.13 2.45 -17.48
CA LEU A 82 -9.77 1.11 -17.00
C LEU A 82 -11.00 0.21 -16.85
N LEU A 83 -12.08 0.73 -16.27
CA LEU A 83 -13.34 0.00 -16.13
C LEU A 83 -13.93 -0.38 -17.49
N ALA A 84 -13.94 0.54 -18.46
CA ALA A 84 -14.46 0.26 -19.81
C ALA A 84 -13.64 -0.85 -20.49
N GLU A 85 -12.32 -0.81 -20.40
CA GLU A 85 -11.44 -1.83 -20.96
C GLU A 85 -11.61 -3.19 -20.26
N ALA A 86 -11.71 -3.22 -18.92
CA ALA A 86 -11.96 -4.42 -18.15
C ALA A 86 -13.31 -5.06 -18.50
N ARG A 87 -14.37 -4.23 -18.69
CA ARG A 87 -15.69 -4.71 -19.14
C ARG A 87 -15.65 -5.27 -20.55
N ALA A 88 -14.97 -4.59 -21.48
CA ALA A 88 -14.80 -5.08 -22.86
C ALA A 88 -14.09 -6.44 -22.88
N ALA A 89 -13.13 -6.65 -21.99
CA ALA A 89 -12.44 -7.92 -21.80
C ALA A 89 -13.21 -8.95 -20.95
N LYS A 90 -14.40 -8.59 -20.42
CA LYS A 90 -15.28 -9.44 -19.60
C LYS A 90 -14.68 -9.87 -18.27
N LEU A 91 -13.86 -9.03 -17.64
CA LEU A 91 -13.42 -9.26 -16.28
C LEU A 91 -14.59 -9.28 -15.30
N LEU A 92 -14.43 -9.99 -14.20
CA LEU A 92 -15.28 -9.80 -13.03
C LEU A 92 -15.00 -8.41 -12.46
N ILE A 93 -16.04 -7.60 -12.31
CA ILE A 93 -15.96 -6.30 -11.67
C ILE A 93 -16.64 -6.40 -10.30
N VAL A 94 -15.95 -5.97 -9.24
CA VAL A 94 -16.50 -5.95 -7.88
C VAL A 94 -16.36 -4.56 -7.31
N TYR A 95 -17.40 -4.09 -6.69
CA TYR A 95 -17.45 -2.78 -6.02
C TYR A 95 -17.47 -2.93 -4.52
N SER A 96 -17.09 -1.87 -3.84
CA SER A 96 -17.33 -1.79 -2.40
C SER A 96 -17.87 -0.45 -1.96
N THR A 97 -18.52 -0.48 -0.81
CA THR A 97 -18.97 0.69 -0.05
C THR A 97 -18.59 0.50 1.42
N ALA A 98 -18.60 1.58 2.20
CA ALA A 98 -18.25 1.56 3.62
C ALA A 98 -19.10 2.55 4.43
N GLY A 99 -19.18 2.33 5.75
CA GLY A 99 -19.87 3.23 6.66
C GLY A 99 -21.37 3.34 6.37
N LYS A 100 -21.86 4.53 6.04
CA LYS A 100 -23.28 4.78 5.73
C LYS A 100 -23.59 4.81 4.23
N THR A 101 -22.58 4.53 3.38
CA THR A 101 -22.75 4.61 1.93
C THR A 101 -23.31 3.31 1.36
N THR A 102 -23.96 3.42 0.22
CA THR A 102 -24.61 2.35 -0.51
C THR A 102 -24.17 2.36 -1.99
N ALA A 103 -24.58 1.39 -2.77
CA ALA A 103 -24.30 1.35 -4.21
C ALA A 103 -24.77 2.62 -4.97
N LYS A 104 -25.78 3.33 -4.46
CA LYS A 104 -26.30 4.58 -5.06
C LYS A 104 -25.33 5.75 -4.90
N ASP A 105 -24.42 5.66 -3.95
CA ASP A 105 -23.44 6.71 -3.67
C ASP A 105 -22.17 6.56 -4.51
N ILE A 106 -22.03 5.46 -5.26
CA ILE A 106 -20.88 5.22 -6.16
C ILE A 106 -20.89 6.27 -7.27
N LEU A 107 -19.71 6.84 -7.55
CA LEU A 107 -19.57 7.91 -8.55
C LEU A 107 -20.06 7.46 -9.94
N PRO A 108 -20.77 8.33 -10.68
CA PRO A 108 -21.32 7.99 -11.99
C PRO A 108 -20.29 7.51 -13.02
N ASP A 109 -19.06 8.04 -12.97
CA ASP A 109 -17.98 7.64 -13.88
C ASP A 109 -17.58 6.17 -13.77
N VAL A 110 -17.81 5.56 -12.61
CA VAL A 110 -17.50 4.17 -12.32
C VAL A 110 -18.69 3.40 -11.76
N ALA A 111 -19.90 3.82 -12.11
CA ALA A 111 -21.14 3.20 -11.58
C ALA A 111 -21.23 1.70 -11.90
N PRO A 112 -21.73 0.88 -10.97
CA PRO A 112 -21.98 -0.53 -11.22
C PRO A 112 -23.13 -0.73 -12.23
N MET A 113 -23.03 -1.80 -12.99
CA MET A 113 -24.12 -2.29 -13.83
C MET A 113 -24.97 -3.31 -13.05
N SER A 114 -26.16 -3.59 -13.57
CA SER A 114 -27.00 -4.65 -13.00
C SER A 114 -26.26 -5.98 -13.00
N GLY A 115 -26.19 -6.63 -11.84
CA GLY A 115 -25.48 -7.91 -11.64
C GLY A 115 -24.03 -7.78 -11.18
N ASP A 116 -23.45 -6.60 -11.16
CA ASP A 116 -22.12 -6.41 -10.57
C ASP A 116 -22.19 -6.56 -9.04
N PRO A 117 -21.36 -7.38 -8.42
CA PRO A 117 -21.30 -7.50 -6.97
C PRO A 117 -20.89 -6.20 -6.29
N VAL A 118 -21.59 -5.85 -5.22
CA VAL A 118 -21.24 -4.72 -4.34
C VAL A 118 -21.12 -5.25 -2.92
N VAL A 119 -19.93 -5.27 -2.36
CA VAL A 119 -19.71 -5.67 -0.96
C VAL A 119 -19.68 -4.45 -0.04
N HIS A 120 -20.06 -4.63 1.21
CA HIS A 120 -20.08 -3.55 2.19
C HIS A 120 -19.25 -3.95 3.41
N SER A 121 -18.17 -3.24 3.69
CA SER A 121 -17.28 -3.50 4.82
C SER A 121 -16.50 -2.25 5.20
N SER A 122 -15.72 -2.35 6.27
CA SER A 122 -14.75 -1.34 6.66
C SER A 122 -13.56 -1.30 5.67
N VAL A 123 -12.32 -1.32 6.14
CA VAL A 123 -11.13 -1.17 5.29
C VAL A 123 -10.74 -2.44 4.54
N ASP A 124 -10.84 -3.61 5.18
CA ASP A 124 -10.63 -4.90 4.51
C ASP A 124 -11.94 -5.42 3.93
N LYS A 125 -12.03 -5.52 2.61
CA LYS A 125 -13.27 -5.91 1.92
C LYS A 125 -13.54 -7.42 1.99
N PHE A 126 -12.59 -8.21 2.45
CA PHE A 126 -12.83 -9.63 2.78
C PHE A 126 -13.51 -9.83 4.13
N GLN A 127 -13.35 -8.85 5.04
CA GLN A 127 -13.85 -8.99 6.40
C GLN A 127 -15.37 -8.85 6.46
N GLY A 128 -16.05 -9.95 6.85
CA GLY A 128 -17.50 -9.96 7.04
C GLY A 128 -18.33 -9.81 5.76
N THR A 129 -17.74 -10.15 4.59
CA THR A 129 -18.42 -10.09 3.30
C THR A 129 -18.27 -11.41 2.53
N ASP A 130 -19.00 -11.53 1.44
CA ASP A 130 -18.90 -12.66 0.51
C ASP A 130 -17.79 -12.50 -0.54
N LEU A 131 -16.90 -11.49 -0.45
CA LEU A 131 -15.88 -11.23 -1.46
C LEU A 131 -15.06 -12.47 -1.77
N ALA A 132 -14.54 -13.16 -0.74
CA ALA A 132 -13.75 -14.37 -0.93
C ALA A 132 -14.52 -15.45 -1.73
N LYS A 133 -15.80 -15.65 -1.40
CA LYS A 133 -16.66 -16.61 -2.09
C LYS A 133 -16.93 -16.18 -3.53
N ILE A 134 -17.24 -14.91 -3.77
CA ILE A 134 -17.48 -14.36 -5.12
C ILE A 134 -16.26 -14.61 -6.02
N LEU A 135 -15.06 -14.34 -5.53
CA LEU A 135 -13.81 -14.55 -6.28
C LEU A 135 -13.55 -16.03 -6.52
N GLN A 136 -13.73 -16.87 -5.50
CA GLN A 136 -13.52 -18.31 -5.59
C GLN A 136 -14.48 -18.96 -6.59
N ASP A 137 -15.77 -18.66 -6.51
CA ASP A 137 -16.82 -19.21 -7.40
C ASP A 137 -16.57 -18.87 -8.88
N LYS A 138 -15.87 -17.75 -9.14
CA LYS A 138 -15.47 -17.31 -10.48
C LYS A 138 -14.06 -17.74 -10.89
N GLY A 139 -13.35 -18.49 -10.05
CA GLY A 139 -11.99 -18.97 -10.32
C GLY A 139 -10.93 -17.87 -10.37
N ILE A 140 -11.18 -16.74 -9.70
CA ILE A 140 -10.26 -15.59 -9.69
C ILE A 140 -9.00 -15.92 -8.90
N LYS A 141 -7.85 -15.58 -9.47
CA LYS A 141 -6.50 -15.80 -8.90
C LYS A 141 -5.71 -14.51 -8.73
N SER A 142 -6.16 -13.45 -9.39
CA SER A 142 -5.53 -12.13 -9.30
C SER A 142 -6.56 -11.02 -9.21
N GLU A 143 -6.18 -9.91 -8.58
CA GLU A 143 -7.02 -8.73 -8.40
C GLU A 143 -6.30 -7.48 -8.86
N ILE A 144 -6.97 -6.62 -9.62
CA ILE A 144 -6.59 -5.24 -9.85
C ILE A 144 -7.29 -4.43 -8.77
N VAL A 145 -6.52 -3.90 -7.82
CA VAL A 145 -7.07 -3.21 -6.65
C VAL A 145 -6.94 -1.70 -6.82
N THR A 146 -8.08 -1.04 -6.91
CA THR A 146 -8.19 0.43 -7.02
C THR A 146 -9.09 0.97 -5.92
N GLY A 147 -8.99 2.25 -5.60
CA GLY A 147 -9.91 2.80 -4.59
C GLY A 147 -9.41 4.00 -3.80
N THR A 148 -10.25 4.40 -2.84
CA THR A 148 -9.98 5.44 -1.86
C THR A 148 -10.55 5.05 -0.48
N ALA A 149 -9.82 5.21 0.65
CA ALA A 149 -8.46 5.76 0.74
C ALA A 149 -7.40 4.69 0.44
N ALA A 150 -6.28 5.13 -0.15
CA ALA A 150 -5.13 4.26 -0.42
C ALA A 150 -4.68 3.51 0.84
N HIS A 151 -4.42 4.21 1.95
CA HIS A 151 -3.99 3.66 3.23
C HIS A 151 -5.09 2.94 4.03
N GLY A 152 -6.30 2.88 3.48
CA GLY A 152 -7.45 2.15 4.01
C GLY A 152 -7.83 1.00 3.08
N ALA A 153 -8.89 1.21 2.27
CA ALA A 153 -9.47 0.15 1.44
C ALA A 153 -8.45 -0.55 0.54
N VAL A 154 -7.56 0.19 -0.13
CA VAL A 154 -6.55 -0.41 -1.03
C VAL A 154 -5.50 -1.20 -0.27
N LEU A 155 -4.89 -0.61 0.77
CA LEU A 155 -3.85 -1.26 1.56
C LEU A 155 -4.35 -2.55 2.22
N TYR A 156 -5.48 -2.47 2.93
CA TYR A 156 -5.96 -3.60 3.71
C TYR A 156 -6.55 -4.70 2.82
N THR A 157 -7.32 -4.35 1.78
CA THR A 157 -7.86 -5.36 0.86
C THR A 157 -6.74 -6.00 0.03
N GLY A 158 -5.82 -5.22 -0.51
CA GLY A 158 -4.68 -5.75 -1.26
C GLY A 158 -3.77 -6.65 -0.42
N SER A 159 -3.50 -6.27 0.83
CA SER A 159 -2.76 -7.12 1.77
C SER A 159 -3.51 -8.42 2.09
N ALA A 160 -4.81 -8.34 2.33
CA ALA A 160 -5.65 -9.49 2.63
C ALA A 160 -5.74 -10.47 1.44
N ALA A 161 -5.80 -9.97 0.21
CA ALA A 161 -5.73 -10.77 -1.02
C ALA A 161 -4.37 -11.49 -1.14
N ALA A 162 -3.27 -10.74 -0.98
CA ALA A 162 -1.91 -11.31 -1.04
C ALA A 162 -1.69 -12.41 0.00
N LEU A 163 -2.16 -12.21 1.23
CA LEU A 163 -2.09 -13.22 2.31
C LEU A 163 -2.94 -14.46 2.02
N ARG A 164 -3.97 -14.35 1.17
CA ARG A 164 -4.75 -15.47 0.64
C ARG A 164 -4.09 -16.16 -0.57
N GLY A 165 -2.88 -15.72 -0.95
CA GLY A 165 -2.11 -16.28 -2.05
C GLY A 165 -2.44 -15.72 -3.43
N MET A 166 -3.34 -14.73 -3.53
CA MET A 166 -3.72 -14.09 -4.78
C MET A 166 -2.61 -13.17 -5.29
N ALA A 167 -2.49 -13.02 -6.61
CA ALA A 167 -1.68 -11.96 -7.19
C ALA A 167 -2.44 -10.63 -7.10
N VAL A 168 -1.76 -9.56 -6.72
CA VAL A 168 -2.34 -8.23 -6.51
C VAL A 168 -1.68 -7.22 -7.44
N ILE A 169 -2.46 -6.64 -8.31
CA ILE A 169 -2.04 -5.62 -9.28
C ILE A 169 -2.56 -4.28 -8.76
N VAL A 170 -1.65 -3.34 -8.52
CA VAL A 170 -2.01 -2.03 -7.96
C VAL A 170 -1.60 -0.94 -8.95
N PRO A 171 -2.54 -0.39 -9.73
CA PRO A 171 -2.29 0.80 -10.51
C PRO A 171 -2.18 2.01 -9.56
N VAL A 172 -0.98 2.61 -9.47
CA VAL A 172 -0.71 3.69 -8.52
C VAL A 172 -1.51 4.97 -8.84
N ASP A 173 -1.97 5.14 -10.07
CA ASP A 173 -2.90 6.18 -10.50
C ASP A 173 -4.37 5.80 -10.31
N GLY A 174 -4.64 4.62 -9.76
CA GLY A 174 -5.95 4.11 -9.39
C GLY A 174 -6.22 4.07 -7.89
N MET A 175 -5.33 4.63 -7.08
CA MET A 175 -5.52 4.77 -5.64
C MET A 175 -5.29 6.22 -5.20
N SER A 176 -6.06 6.69 -4.24
CA SER A 176 -5.96 8.06 -3.74
C SER A 176 -6.22 8.16 -2.25
N SER A 177 -5.70 9.21 -1.68
CA SER A 177 -5.97 9.63 -0.30
C SER A 177 -6.06 11.16 -0.22
N GLU A 178 -6.24 11.68 0.97
CA GLU A 178 -6.19 13.10 1.27
C GLU A 178 -4.77 13.67 1.18
N ASP A 179 -3.73 12.83 1.37
CA ASP A 179 -2.33 13.24 1.36
C ASP A 179 -1.48 12.27 0.52
N LEU A 180 -0.48 12.81 -0.19
CA LEU A 180 0.48 12.04 -0.99
C LEU A 180 1.30 11.05 -0.17
N TYR A 181 1.60 11.38 1.08
CA TYR A 181 2.33 10.49 1.96
C TYR A 181 1.59 9.17 2.17
N TYR A 182 0.28 9.20 2.33
CA TYR A 182 -0.52 7.98 2.44
C TYR A 182 -0.48 7.12 1.19
N GLU A 183 -0.49 7.73 0.00
CA GLU A 183 -0.38 7.00 -1.26
C GLU A 183 1.02 6.39 -1.40
N GLN A 184 2.08 7.15 -1.08
CA GLN A 184 3.46 6.67 -1.10
C GLN A 184 3.67 5.52 -0.11
N ALA A 185 3.20 5.69 1.14
CA ALA A 185 3.29 4.67 2.17
C ALA A 185 2.55 3.38 1.76
N THR A 186 1.35 3.51 1.17
CA THR A 186 0.57 2.38 0.67
C THR A 186 1.31 1.61 -0.42
N ALA A 187 1.84 2.31 -1.43
CA ALA A 187 2.62 1.68 -2.49
C ALA A 187 3.84 0.93 -1.93
N TRP A 188 4.55 1.55 -0.98
CA TRP A 188 5.70 0.95 -0.34
C TRP A 188 5.34 -0.26 0.51
N LEU A 189 4.34 -0.14 1.38
CA LEU A 189 3.90 -1.22 2.28
C LEU A 189 3.37 -2.43 1.51
N LEU A 190 2.64 -2.23 0.43
CA LEU A 190 2.19 -3.31 -0.43
C LEU A 190 3.37 -3.99 -1.14
N ALA A 191 4.23 -3.24 -1.81
CA ALA A 191 5.31 -3.81 -2.62
C ALA A 191 6.47 -4.37 -1.80
N LYS A 192 6.66 -3.92 -0.54
CA LYS A 192 7.69 -4.38 0.40
C LYS A 192 7.13 -5.11 1.61
N GLY A 193 5.83 -5.38 1.59
CA GLY A 193 5.15 -6.04 2.70
C GLY A 193 5.76 -7.39 3.07
N THR A 194 5.88 -7.62 4.37
CA THR A 194 6.34 -8.89 4.94
C THR A 194 5.23 -9.96 4.91
N GLY A 195 5.50 -11.15 5.44
CA GLY A 195 4.49 -12.23 5.52
C GLY A 195 4.03 -12.76 4.15
N GLY A 196 4.80 -12.55 3.08
CA GLY A 196 4.45 -13.01 1.74
C GLY A 196 3.66 -12.00 0.90
N ILE A 197 3.35 -10.80 1.43
CA ILE A 197 2.60 -9.76 0.70
C ILE A 197 3.41 -9.24 -0.50
N GLY A 198 4.60 -8.70 -0.26
CA GLY A 198 5.41 -8.05 -1.30
C GLY A 198 5.62 -8.88 -2.56
N PRO A 199 5.97 -10.17 -2.48
CA PRO A 199 6.13 -11.04 -3.65
C PRO A 199 4.85 -11.24 -4.49
N LYS A 200 3.68 -10.97 -3.93
CA LYS A 200 2.39 -11.09 -4.63
C LYS A 200 1.93 -9.79 -5.26
N VAL A 201 2.54 -8.66 -4.92
CA VAL A 201 2.11 -7.34 -5.37
C VAL A 201 2.94 -6.86 -6.57
N THR A 202 2.26 -6.38 -7.59
CA THR A 202 2.85 -5.68 -8.73
C THR A 202 2.30 -4.26 -8.77
N LEU A 203 3.19 -3.26 -8.65
CA LEU A 203 2.84 -1.87 -8.91
C LEU A 203 2.88 -1.59 -10.40
N THR A 204 1.87 -0.91 -10.90
CA THR A 204 1.71 -0.55 -12.31
C THR A 204 1.02 0.81 -12.46
N ARG A 205 0.61 1.17 -13.66
CA ARG A 205 -0.35 2.25 -13.95
C ARG A 205 -1.54 1.68 -14.71
N SER A 206 -2.66 2.38 -14.66
CA SER A 206 -3.87 1.94 -15.38
C SER A 206 -3.64 1.77 -16.89
N ASP A 207 -2.84 2.65 -17.50
CA ASP A 207 -2.47 2.61 -18.92
C ASP A 207 -1.39 1.57 -19.28
N MET A 208 -0.82 0.90 -18.29
CA MET A 208 0.15 -0.19 -18.46
C MET A 208 -0.48 -1.59 -18.28
N ILE A 209 -1.78 -1.66 -18.04
CA ILE A 209 -2.51 -2.92 -17.94
C ILE A 209 -3.12 -3.25 -19.29
N LYS A 210 -2.89 -4.48 -19.76
CA LYS A 210 -3.54 -5.07 -20.93
C LYS A 210 -4.41 -6.24 -20.49
N PHE A 211 -5.50 -6.47 -21.19
CA PHE A 211 -6.46 -7.54 -20.95
C PHE A 211 -6.47 -8.53 -22.10
#